data_44585611934c42dc08d2b3f82f311610
#
_entry.id   44585611934c42dc08d2b3f82f311610
#
_cell.length_a   1.000
_cell.length_b   1.000
_cell.length_c   1.000
_cell.angle_alpha   90.00
_cell.angle_beta   90.00
_cell.angle_gamma   90.00
#
_symmetry.space_group_name_H-M   'P 1'
#
loop_
_entity.id
_entity.type
_entity.pdbx_description
1 polymer ?
#
loop_
_entity_poly.entity_id
_entity_poly.type
_entity_poly.pdbx_seq_one_letter_code
_entity_poly.pdbx_strand_id
1 'polypeptide(L)'
;MQLREKDLAVRPLLELATSLRESTRRRQARLLINDRADVALAVKADGVQRTHQSLPVSVMRAVGGPGFVVGASVHSVEEARTAATEGADFIVFGPIWDTPSKRPFGPPQGLEALRRVTAAVATPVLAIGGISAARVRDVLAAGAVGVGVISAILAAPRPAEATRAFLDTLGRA
;
A
#
# COMPACT_ATOMS: atom_id res chain seq x y z
N MET A 1 -5.42 -0.98 6.07
CA MET A 1 -6.21 -0.15 5.11
C MET A 1 -5.41 1.10 4.78
N GLN A 2 -5.53 1.63 3.54
CA GLN A 2 -4.93 2.91 3.17
C GLN A 2 -6.04 3.84 2.68
N LEU A 3 -6.11 5.06 3.22
CA LEU A 3 -6.92 6.15 2.69
C LEU A 3 -6.10 6.93 1.67
N ARG A 4 -6.59 6.97 0.42
CA ARG A 4 -5.96 7.68 -0.69
C ARG A 4 -7.02 8.48 -1.45
N GLU A 5 -7.17 9.73 -1.04
CA GLU A 5 -8.01 10.73 -1.70
C GLU A 5 -7.14 11.94 -2.04
N LYS A 6 -6.93 12.16 -3.35
CA LYS A 6 -6.04 13.24 -3.83
C LYS A 6 -6.77 14.56 -4.05
N ASP A 7 -8.06 14.49 -4.31
CA ASP A 7 -8.88 15.61 -4.77
C ASP A 7 -9.69 16.26 -3.63
N LEU A 8 -9.70 15.65 -2.44
CA LEU A 8 -10.36 16.23 -1.29
C LEU A 8 -9.54 17.35 -0.66
N ALA A 9 -10.21 18.45 -0.32
CA ALA A 9 -9.66 19.47 0.55
C ALA A 9 -9.36 18.89 1.95
N VAL A 10 -8.48 19.56 2.71
CA VAL A 10 -7.97 19.03 4.00
C VAL A 10 -9.07 18.70 4.99
N ARG A 11 -10.11 19.56 5.13
CA ARG A 11 -11.19 19.34 6.09
C ARG A 11 -12.03 18.09 5.77
N PRO A 12 -12.59 17.91 4.57
CA PRO A 12 -13.27 16.67 4.19
C PRO A 12 -12.37 15.43 4.31
N LEU A 13 -11.09 15.53 3.98
CA LEU A 13 -10.14 14.44 4.15
C LEU A 13 -9.97 14.05 5.63
N LEU A 14 -9.88 15.02 6.53
CA LEU A 14 -9.79 14.80 7.97
C LEU A 14 -11.05 14.11 8.52
N GLU A 15 -12.23 14.57 8.10
CA GLU A 15 -13.52 13.97 8.50
C GLU A 15 -13.62 12.51 8.05
N LEU A 16 -13.26 12.22 6.80
CA LEU A 16 -13.24 10.86 6.27
C LEU A 16 -12.20 9.98 7.01
N ALA A 17 -10.99 10.52 7.23
CA ALA A 17 -9.94 9.81 7.95
C ALA A 17 -10.36 9.47 9.40
N THR A 18 -11.08 10.39 10.08
CA THR A 18 -11.61 10.17 11.43
C THR A 18 -12.62 9.02 11.44
N SER A 19 -13.58 9.02 10.52
CA SER A 19 -14.58 7.93 10.39
C SER A 19 -13.92 6.57 10.10
N LEU A 20 -12.94 6.54 9.19
CA LEU A 20 -12.19 5.33 8.88
C LEU A 20 -11.35 4.87 10.08
N ARG A 21 -10.76 5.78 10.86
CA ARG A 21 -10.00 5.45 12.06
C ARG A 21 -10.87 4.75 13.11
N GLU A 22 -12.07 5.22 13.35
CA GLU A 22 -13.02 4.55 14.25
C GLU A 22 -13.35 3.14 13.77
N SER A 23 -13.61 2.99 12.47
CA SER A 23 -13.94 1.70 11.85
C SER A 23 -12.77 0.71 11.93
N THR A 24 -11.55 1.16 11.64
CA THR A 24 -10.36 0.31 11.69
C THR A 24 -9.98 -0.09 13.12
N ARG A 25 -10.14 0.81 14.10
CA ARG A 25 -9.92 0.48 15.53
C ARG A 25 -10.84 -0.64 16.02
N ARG A 26 -12.12 -0.56 15.70
CA ARG A 26 -13.08 -1.61 16.07
C ARG A 26 -12.76 -2.98 15.49
N ARG A 27 -11.99 -3.02 14.40
CA ARG A 27 -11.59 -4.25 13.69
C ARG A 27 -10.11 -4.60 13.86
N GLN A 28 -9.39 -3.88 14.74
CA GLN A 28 -7.95 -4.05 14.96
C GLN A 28 -7.12 -3.99 13.66
N ALA A 29 -7.61 -3.22 12.66
CA ALA A 29 -6.95 -3.04 11.39
C ALA A 29 -6.14 -1.74 11.39
N ARG A 30 -4.95 -1.76 10.82
CA ARG A 30 -4.12 -0.56 10.67
C ARG A 30 -4.71 0.37 9.61
N LEU A 31 -4.67 1.67 9.89
CA LEU A 31 -5.01 2.75 8.97
C LEU A 31 -3.74 3.52 8.58
N LEU A 32 -3.50 3.64 7.28
CA LEU A 32 -2.44 4.48 6.71
C LEU A 32 -3.08 5.60 5.89
N ILE A 33 -2.51 6.79 5.96
CA ILE A 33 -2.93 7.93 5.14
C ILE A 33 -1.92 8.14 4.02
N ASN A 34 -2.40 8.33 2.79
CA ASN A 34 -1.52 8.59 1.65
C ASN A 34 -0.94 10.01 1.73
N ASP A 35 0.38 10.17 1.69
CA ASP A 35 1.16 11.42 1.65
C ASP A 35 0.97 12.39 2.85
N ARG A 36 -0.17 12.42 3.49
CA ARG A 36 -0.58 13.42 4.48
C ARG A 36 -0.25 12.98 5.89
N ALA A 37 1.03 13.13 6.30
CA ALA A 37 1.48 12.84 7.66
C ALA A 37 0.77 13.70 8.72
N ASP A 38 0.45 14.95 8.40
CA ASP A 38 -0.32 15.86 9.25
C ASP A 38 -1.72 15.30 9.57
N VAL A 39 -2.45 14.83 8.55
CA VAL A 39 -3.76 14.18 8.74
C VAL A 39 -3.60 12.86 9.51
N ALA A 40 -2.58 12.06 9.19
CA ALA A 40 -2.33 10.80 9.90
C ALA A 40 -2.11 11.02 11.40
N LEU A 41 -1.32 12.01 11.77
CA LEU A 41 -1.08 12.39 13.17
C LEU A 41 -2.36 12.92 13.84
N ALA A 42 -3.10 13.80 13.17
CA ALA A 42 -4.33 14.39 13.70
C ALA A 42 -5.39 13.34 14.08
N VAL A 43 -5.56 12.29 13.24
CA VAL A 43 -6.53 11.20 13.51
C VAL A 43 -5.92 10.02 14.28
N LYS A 44 -4.64 10.10 14.66
CA LYS A 44 -3.89 9.00 15.28
C LYS A 44 -3.96 7.73 14.42
N ALA A 45 -3.77 7.87 13.10
CA ALA A 45 -3.57 6.75 12.20
C ALA A 45 -2.27 6.02 12.55
N ASP A 46 -2.14 4.78 12.08
CA ASP A 46 -0.95 3.97 12.39
C ASP A 46 0.27 4.40 11.57
N GLY A 47 0.07 5.19 10.49
CA GLY A 47 1.17 5.67 9.68
C GLY A 47 0.74 6.29 8.35
N VAL A 48 1.71 6.38 7.43
CA VAL A 48 1.55 6.95 6.09
C VAL A 48 2.05 6.02 5.01
N GLN A 49 1.50 6.22 3.80
CA GLN A 49 2.04 5.67 2.56
C GLN A 49 2.70 6.78 1.76
N ARG A 50 4.01 6.70 1.60
CA ARG A 50 4.80 7.65 0.81
C ARG A 50 4.71 7.29 -0.67
N THR A 51 4.56 8.29 -1.55
CA THR A 51 4.69 8.18 -3.02
C THR A 51 5.95 8.89 -3.51
N HIS A 52 6.28 8.81 -4.81
CA HIS A 52 7.48 9.45 -5.35
C HIS A 52 7.47 11.00 -5.24
N GLN A 53 6.29 11.61 -5.11
CA GLN A 53 6.12 13.08 -4.94
C GLN A 53 6.09 13.52 -3.47
N SER A 54 6.11 12.56 -2.53
CA SER A 54 6.06 12.83 -1.10
C SER A 54 7.44 13.20 -0.55
N LEU A 55 7.47 13.64 0.70
CA LEU A 55 8.70 13.77 1.46
C LEU A 55 9.48 12.44 1.53
N PRO A 56 10.80 12.45 1.70
CA PRO A 56 11.59 11.24 1.95
C PRO A 56 11.05 10.41 3.12
N VAL A 57 11.27 9.10 3.08
CA VAL A 57 10.86 8.18 4.16
C VAL A 57 11.45 8.61 5.51
N SER A 58 12.73 8.99 5.53
CA SER A 58 13.44 9.46 6.71
C SER A 58 12.78 10.68 7.37
N VAL A 59 12.29 11.61 6.56
CA VAL A 59 11.58 12.80 7.04
C VAL A 59 10.21 12.42 7.63
N MET A 60 9.45 11.55 6.92
CA MET A 60 8.16 11.09 7.44
C MET A 60 8.29 10.31 8.74
N ARG A 61 9.36 9.54 8.89
CA ARG A 61 9.66 8.83 10.12
C ARG A 61 10.00 9.79 11.27
N ALA A 62 10.80 10.83 11.00
CA ALA A 62 11.12 11.84 12.00
C ALA A 62 9.87 12.60 12.49
N VAL A 63 8.94 12.91 11.57
CA VAL A 63 7.67 13.58 11.88
C VAL A 63 6.73 12.67 12.68
N GLY A 64 6.65 11.39 12.30
CA GLY A 64 5.72 10.43 12.92
C GLY A 64 6.18 9.89 14.27
N GLY A 65 7.50 9.88 14.51
CA GLY A 65 8.09 9.36 15.75
C GLY A 65 8.08 7.83 15.86
N PRO A 66 8.39 7.32 17.06
CA PRO A 66 8.43 5.88 17.32
C PRO A 66 7.08 5.19 17.10
N GLY A 67 7.12 4.03 16.45
CA GLY A 67 5.91 3.23 16.17
C GLY A 67 5.06 3.70 15.00
N PHE A 68 5.40 4.84 14.38
CA PHE A 68 4.70 5.33 13.19
C PHE A 68 5.15 4.55 11.95
N VAL A 69 4.21 3.93 11.28
CA VAL A 69 4.49 3.08 10.11
C VAL A 69 4.66 3.94 8.85
N VAL A 70 5.76 3.74 8.14
CA VAL A 70 6.02 4.42 6.86
C VAL A 70 6.14 3.40 5.75
N GLY A 71 5.12 3.31 4.89
CA GLY A 71 5.18 2.54 3.65
C GLY A 71 5.68 3.39 2.49
N ALA A 72 6.36 2.78 1.52
CA ALA A 72 6.84 3.45 0.32
C ALA A 72 6.34 2.79 -0.96
N SER A 73 5.74 3.58 -1.85
CA SER A 73 5.39 3.14 -3.21
C SER A 73 6.59 3.33 -4.12
N VAL A 74 6.98 2.26 -4.84
CA VAL A 74 8.16 2.23 -5.70
C VAL A 74 7.87 1.54 -7.04
N HIS A 75 8.69 1.84 -8.05
CA HIS A 75 8.52 1.35 -9.41
C HIS A 75 9.83 0.75 -9.99
N SER A 76 10.94 0.77 -9.24
CA SER A 76 12.20 0.17 -9.63
C SER A 76 12.92 -0.48 -8.44
N VAL A 77 13.96 -1.26 -8.71
CA VAL A 77 14.86 -1.83 -7.70
C VAL A 77 15.62 -0.72 -6.94
N GLU A 78 16.04 0.30 -7.66
CA GLU A 78 16.76 1.44 -7.10
C GLU A 78 15.91 2.22 -6.10
N GLU A 79 14.65 2.50 -6.47
CA GLU A 79 13.68 3.12 -5.57
C GLU A 79 13.42 2.26 -4.33
N ALA A 80 13.33 0.93 -4.51
CA ALA A 80 13.12 0.01 -3.40
C ALA A 80 14.32 0.01 -2.42
N ARG A 81 15.55 0.00 -2.94
CA ARG A 81 16.76 0.10 -2.12
C ARG A 81 16.84 1.42 -1.37
N THR A 82 16.54 2.53 -2.03
CA THR A 82 16.50 3.85 -1.40
C THR A 82 15.48 3.88 -0.28
N ALA A 83 14.24 3.43 -0.53
CA ALA A 83 13.20 3.40 0.49
C ALA A 83 13.57 2.50 1.69
N ALA A 84 14.19 1.35 1.43
CA ALA A 84 14.68 0.44 2.47
C ALA A 84 15.79 1.10 3.32
N THR A 85 16.78 1.74 2.68
CA THR A 85 17.87 2.45 3.36
C THR A 85 17.37 3.62 4.19
N GLU A 86 16.35 4.34 3.71
CA GLU A 86 15.71 5.44 4.45
C GLU A 86 14.81 4.95 5.60
N GLY A 87 14.60 3.64 5.76
CA GLY A 87 13.88 3.02 6.86
C GLY A 87 12.38 2.85 6.62
N ALA A 88 11.94 2.57 5.39
CA ALA A 88 10.56 2.15 5.14
C ALA A 88 10.25 0.83 5.86
N ASP A 89 9.07 0.74 6.50
CA ASP A 89 8.62 -0.49 7.17
C ASP A 89 8.11 -1.54 6.17
N PHE A 90 7.63 -1.10 5.03
CA PHE A 90 7.24 -1.94 3.91
C PHE A 90 7.25 -1.17 2.60
N ILE A 91 7.32 -1.90 1.51
CA ILE A 91 7.34 -1.38 0.14
C ILE A 91 6.08 -1.84 -0.59
N VAL A 92 5.48 -0.95 -1.40
CA VAL A 92 4.41 -1.29 -2.33
C VAL A 92 4.96 -1.17 -3.74
N PHE A 93 5.06 -2.30 -4.45
CA PHE A 93 5.61 -2.37 -5.80
C PHE A 93 4.54 -2.69 -6.85
N GLY A 94 4.54 -1.99 -7.96
CA GLY A 94 3.63 -2.24 -9.09
C GLY A 94 3.52 -1.05 -10.06
N PRO A 95 2.60 -1.18 -11.05
CA PRO A 95 1.57 -2.21 -11.19
C PRO A 95 2.12 -3.54 -11.72
N ILE A 96 1.68 -4.67 -11.17
CA ILE A 96 2.14 -5.99 -11.64
C ILE A 96 1.47 -6.39 -12.94
N TRP A 97 0.16 -6.21 -13.05
CA TRP A 97 -0.62 -6.42 -14.28
C TRP A 97 -1.29 -5.13 -14.73
N ASP A 98 -1.77 -5.14 -15.95
CA ASP A 98 -2.51 -4.02 -16.53
C ASP A 98 -3.71 -3.65 -15.65
N THR A 99 -3.85 -2.37 -15.42
CA THR A 99 -4.99 -1.79 -14.71
C THR A 99 -5.30 -0.40 -15.27
N PRO A 100 -6.59 -0.08 -15.54
CA PRO A 100 -6.98 1.15 -16.20
C PRO A 100 -6.39 2.41 -15.56
N SER A 101 -6.34 2.45 -14.23
CA SER A 101 -5.83 3.61 -13.47
C SER A 101 -4.32 3.84 -13.61
N LYS A 102 -3.56 2.87 -14.17
CA LYS A 102 -2.11 2.97 -14.31
C LYS A 102 -1.62 3.04 -15.76
N ARG A 103 -2.47 2.77 -16.74
CA ARG A 103 -2.14 2.84 -18.18
C ARG A 103 -1.44 4.15 -18.60
N PRO A 104 -1.85 5.34 -18.08
CA PRO A 104 -1.15 6.58 -18.44
C PRO A 104 0.30 6.67 -17.95
N PHE A 105 0.72 5.80 -17.02
CA PHE A 105 2.06 5.82 -16.40
C PHE A 105 3.00 4.74 -16.95
N GLY A 106 2.60 4.04 -17.99
CA GLY A 106 3.42 3.02 -18.66
C GLY A 106 2.91 1.57 -18.51
N PRO A 107 3.64 0.61 -19.10
CA PRO A 107 3.26 -0.79 -19.06
C PRO A 107 3.37 -1.40 -17.65
N PRO A 108 2.69 -2.54 -17.39
CA PRO A 108 2.84 -3.26 -16.14
C PRO A 108 4.27 -3.80 -15.96
N GLN A 109 4.71 -3.87 -14.72
CA GLN A 109 6.06 -4.32 -14.34
C GLN A 109 6.26 -5.84 -14.46
N GLY A 110 5.19 -6.60 -14.23
CA GLY A 110 5.23 -8.06 -14.27
C GLY A 110 5.84 -8.73 -13.03
N LEU A 111 5.69 -10.05 -12.97
CA LEU A 111 6.20 -10.87 -11.86
C LEU A 111 7.74 -10.93 -11.84
N GLU A 112 8.40 -10.84 -12.98
CA GLU A 112 9.86 -10.90 -13.04
C GLU A 112 10.50 -9.65 -12.39
N ALA A 113 9.92 -8.46 -12.63
CA ALA A 113 10.37 -7.25 -11.96
C ALA A 113 10.09 -7.32 -10.45
N LEU A 114 8.95 -7.91 -10.04
CA LEU A 114 8.65 -8.16 -8.63
C LEU A 114 9.72 -9.05 -7.98
N ARG A 115 10.12 -10.17 -8.62
CA ARG A 115 11.19 -11.04 -8.11
C ARG A 115 12.50 -10.29 -7.90
N ARG A 116 12.88 -9.43 -8.86
CA ARG A 116 14.10 -8.60 -8.72
C ARG A 116 14.02 -7.66 -7.55
N VAL A 117 12.87 -7.03 -7.32
CA VAL A 117 12.67 -6.13 -6.17
C VAL A 117 12.72 -6.88 -4.86
N THR A 118 11.98 -7.99 -4.73
CA THR A 118 11.96 -8.79 -3.49
C THR A 118 13.31 -9.41 -3.15
N ALA A 119 14.11 -9.77 -4.16
CA ALA A 119 15.48 -10.25 -3.95
C ALA A 119 16.47 -9.13 -3.58
N ALA A 120 16.18 -7.87 -3.90
CA ALA A 120 17.09 -6.74 -3.72
C ALA A 120 17.01 -6.07 -2.35
N VAL A 121 15.95 -6.32 -1.56
CA VAL A 121 15.70 -5.68 -0.27
C VAL A 121 15.20 -6.70 0.76
N ALA A 122 15.57 -6.49 2.04
CA ALA A 122 15.02 -7.26 3.15
C ALA A 122 13.68 -6.71 3.65
N THR A 123 13.36 -5.46 3.28
CA THR A 123 12.09 -4.79 3.64
C THR A 123 10.92 -5.54 3.01
N PRO A 124 9.85 -5.84 3.76
CA PRO A 124 8.66 -6.53 3.24
C PRO A 124 8.07 -5.84 2.02
N VAL A 125 7.80 -6.58 0.94
CA VAL A 125 7.24 -6.05 -0.31
C VAL A 125 5.80 -6.53 -0.47
N LEU A 126 4.88 -5.60 -0.65
CA LEU A 126 3.50 -5.83 -1.08
C LEU A 126 3.39 -5.55 -2.58
N ALA A 127 2.75 -6.41 -3.33
CA ALA A 127 2.49 -6.17 -4.75
C ALA A 127 1.14 -5.47 -4.95
N ILE A 128 1.03 -4.60 -5.96
CA ILE A 128 -0.21 -3.90 -6.31
C ILE A 128 -0.40 -3.83 -7.82
N GLY A 129 -1.66 -3.70 -8.25
CA GLY A 129 -2.04 -3.43 -9.65
C GLY A 129 -2.46 -4.66 -10.42
N GLY A 130 -3.74 -4.71 -10.82
CA GLY A 130 -4.33 -5.78 -11.62
C GLY A 130 -4.39 -7.16 -10.93
N ILE A 131 -4.31 -7.20 -9.60
CA ILE A 131 -4.29 -8.44 -8.83
C ILE A 131 -5.72 -8.90 -8.54
N SER A 132 -6.05 -10.12 -8.96
CA SER A 132 -7.25 -10.86 -8.55
C SER A 132 -6.89 -11.90 -7.49
N ALA A 133 -7.88 -12.44 -6.78
CA ALA A 133 -7.64 -13.48 -5.77
C ALA A 133 -6.90 -14.71 -6.37
N ALA A 134 -7.20 -15.10 -7.62
CA ALA A 134 -6.52 -16.19 -8.31
C ALA A 134 -5.02 -15.95 -8.56
N ARG A 135 -4.59 -14.67 -8.65
CA ARG A 135 -3.19 -14.26 -8.89
C ARG A 135 -2.36 -14.08 -7.63
N VAL A 136 -2.96 -14.17 -6.45
CA VAL A 136 -2.26 -13.96 -5.17
C VAL A 136 -1.11 -14.95 -5.01
N ARG A 137 -1.31 -16.23 -5.35
CA ARG A 137 -0.26 -17.25 -5.23
C ARG A 137 0.97 -16.95 -6.10
N ASP A 138 0.77 -16.46 -7.32
CA ASP A 138 1.87 -16.09 -8.21
C ASP A 138 2.69 -14.93 -7.64
N VAL A 139 2.01 -13.97 -7.01
CA VAL A 139 2.63 -12.82 -6.34
C VAL A 139 3.45 -13.27 -5.13
N LEU A 140 2.92 -14.16 -4.29
CA LEU A 140 3.64 -14.71 -3.14
C LEU A 140 4.83 -15.57 -3.58
N ALA A 141 4.68 -16.38 -4.63
CA ALA A 141 5.76 -17.15 -5.22
C ALA A 141 6.87 -16.27 -5.86
N ALA A 142 6.56 -15.01 -6.16
CA ALA A 142 7.54 -14.00 -6.59
C ALA A 142 8.22 -13.27 -5.42
N GLY A 143 7.98 -13.69 -4.16
CA GLY A 143 8.63 -13.18 -2.95
C GLY A 143 7.91 -12.03 -2.27
N ALA A 144 6.74 -11.58 -2.73
CA ALA A 144 5.96 -10.60 -2.00
C ALA A 144 5.33 -11.24 -0.76
N VAL A 145 5.18 -10.45 0.31
CA VAL A 145 4.56 -10.90 1.57
C VAL A 145 3.04 -10.71 1.61
N GLY A 146 2.48 -10.08 0.57
CA GLY A 146 1.05 -9.80 0.47
C GLY A 146 0.70 -8.92 -0.73
N VAL A 147 -0.55 -8.49 -0.79
CA VAL A 147 -1.09 -7.73 -1.91
C VAL A 147 -1.83 -6.46 -1.49
N GLY A 148 -1.74 -5.42 -2.32
CA GLY A 148 -2.59 -4.24 -2.29
C GLY A 148 -3.64 -4.32 -3.40
N VAL A 149 -4.91 -4.17 -3.06
CA VAL A 149 -6.00 -4.20 -4.03
C VAL A 149 -6.97 -3.04 -3.81
N ILE A 150 -7.55 -2.51 -4.89
CA ILE A 150 -8.51 -1.42 -4.86
C ILE A 150 -9.80 -1.89 -5.56
N SER A 151 -9.84 -1.82 -6.88
CA SER A 151 -11.03 -2.13 -7.67
C SER A 151 -11.52 -3.57 -7.53
N ALA A 152 -10.61 -4.52 -7.31
CA ALA A 152 -10.95 -5.92 -7.08
C ALA A 152 -11.85 -6.15 -5.84
N ILE A 153 -11.85 -5.19 -4.90
CA ILE A 153 -12.74 -5.19 -3.73
C ILE A 153 -13.81 -4.11 -3.87
N LEU A 154 -13.40 -2.84 -4.08
CA LEU A 154 -14.34 -1.71 -4.00
C LEU A 154 -15.32 -1.66 -5.18
N ALA A 155 -14.97 -2.18 -6.35
CA ALA A 155 -15.87 -2.27 -7.50
C ALA A 155 -16.56 -3.64 -7.62
N ALA A 156 -16.35 -4.55 -6.67
CA ALA A 156 -17.04 -5.83 -6.68
C ALA A 156 -18.51 -5.66 -6.27
N PRO A 157 -19.45 -6.40 -6.89
CA PRO A 157 -20.86 -6.39 -6.49
C PRO A 157 -21.06 -6.74 -5.00
N ARG A 158 -20.18 -7.55 -4.43
CA ARG A 158 -20.18 -8.00 -3.04
C ARG A 158 -18.78 -7.84 -2.42
N PRO A 159 -18.40 -6.62 -1.97
CA PRO A 159 -17.04 -6.33 -1.48
C PRO A 159 -16.59 -7.22 -0.32
N ALA A 160 -17.49 -7.60 0.57
CA ALA A 160 -17.18 -8.47 1.71
C ALA A 160 -16.75 -9.88 1.26
N GLU A 161 -17.42 -10.44 0.25
CA GLU A 161 -17.05 -11.76 -0.31
C GLU A 161 -15.75 -11.68 -1.10
N ALA A 162 -15.59 -10.64 -1.89
CA ALA A 162 -14.32 -10.39 -2.59
C ALA A 162 -13.15 -10.31 -1.59
N THR A 163 -13.32 -9.60 -0.47
CA THR A 163 -12.31 -9.51 0.58
C THR A 163 -12.01 -10.89 1.18
N ARG A 164 -13.02 -11.69 1.49
CA ARG A 164 -12.80 -13.07 2.01
C ARG A 164 -12.00 -13.92 1.05
N ALA A 165 -12.30 -13.87 -0.25
CA ALA A 165 -11.57 -14.64 -1.26
C ALA A 165 -10.05 -14.29 -1.28
N PHE A 166 -9.68 -13.02 -1.07
CA PHE A 166 -8.28 -12.63 -0.91
C PHE A 166 -7.68 -13.16 0.39
N LEU A 167 -8.38 -13.02 1.52
CA LEU A 167 -7.90 -13.48 2.82
C LEU A 167 -7.73 -15.00 2.86
N ASP A 168 -8.69 -15.76 2.29
CA ASP A 168 -8.60 -17.22 2.18
C ASP A 168 -7.37 -17.67 1.38
N THR A 169 -7.04 -16.93 0.31
CA THR A 169 -5.87 -17.27 -0.50
C THR A 169 -4.56 -16.90 0.22
N LEU A 170 -4.53 -15.77 0.94
CA LEU A 170 -3.37 -15.33 1.73
C LEU A 170 -3.13 -16.22 2.95
N GLY A 171 -4.18 -16.70 3.62
CA GLY A 171 -4.08 -17.57 4.81
C GLY A 171 -3.76 -19.05 4.49
N ARG A 172 -3.77 -19.42 3.23
CA ARG A 172 -3.44 -20.79 2.74
C ARG A 172 -2.07 -20.85 2.04
N ALA A 173 -1.33 -19.79 2.05
CA ALA A 173 -0.02 -19.68 1.37
C ALA A 173 1.13 -19.88 2.34
#